data_ebc11ac466c440b72a32f4ae09dd05b3
#
_entry.id   ebc11ac466c440b72a32f4ae09dd05b3
#
_cell.length_a   1.000
_cell.length_b   1.000
_cell.length_c   1.000
_cell.angle_alpha   90.00
_cell.angle_beta   90.00
_cell.angle_gamma   90.00
#
_symmetry.space_group_name_H-M   'P 1'
#
loop_
_entity.id
_entity.type
_entity.pdbx_description
1 polymer ?
#
loop_
_entity_poly.entity_id
_entity_poly.type
_entity_poly.pdbx_seq_one_letter_code
_entity_poly.pdbx_strand_id
1 'polypeptide(L)'
;VNLAHNAQQKGEPLDAAALAHDFNQAVSDELVPRAMEAARLRGRTCIAAAGGVAANTIIRSDLQRACDRAGYRLYLPPLSLCGDNGAMIGAQGYYEYLAGRRAGLDLNAYATMELDDLFY
;
A
#
# COMPACT_ATOMS: atom_id res chain seq x y z
N VAL A 1 13.57 -1.98 -15.86
CA VAL A 1 13.34 -2.84 -17.03
C VAL A 1 14.48 -2.69 -18.03
N ASN A 2 14.81 -1.49 -18.48
CA ASN A 2 15.85 -1.28 -19.50
C ASN A 2 17.25 -1.74 -19.07
N LEU A 3 17.63 -1.56 -17.81
CA LEU A 3 18.94 -1.96 -17.30
C LEU A 3 19.13 -3.46 -17.34
N ALA A 4 18.13 -4.24 -16.86
CA ALA A 4 18.17 -5.70 -16.91
C ALA A 4 18.19 -6.23 -18.35
N HIS A 5 17.38 -5.64 -19.22
CA HIS A 5 17.32 -6.02 -20.64
C HIS A 5 18.65 -5.72 -21.36
N ASN A 6 19.25 -4.55 -21.11
CA ASN A 6 20.54 -4.17 -21.70
C ASN A 6 21.68 -5.07 -21.21
N ALA A 7 21.72 -5.40 -19.91
CA ALA A 7 22.71 -6.34 -19.38
C ALA A 7 22.58 -7.73 -20.02
N GLN A 8 21.36 -8.22 -20.17
CA GLN A 8 21.10 -9.49 -20.85
C GLN A 8 21.55 -9.49 -22.31
N GLN A 9 21.27 -8.41 -23.05
CA GLN A 9 21.68 -8.27 -24.47
C GLN A 9 23.21 -8.21 -24.63
N LYS A 10 23.91 -7.59 -23.68
CA LYS A 10 25.36 -7.47 -23.70
C LYS A 10 26.10 -8.67 -23.08
N GLY A 11 25.40 -9.61 -22.48
CA GLY A 11 25.99 -10.72 -21.75
C GLY A 11 26.74 -10.26 -20.48
N GLU A 12 26.40 -9.10 -19.92
CA GLU A 12 27.01 -8.57 -18.73
C GLU A 12 26.36 -9.20 -17.48
N PRO A 13 27.15 -9.56 -16.44
CA PRO A 13 26.58 -10.07 -15.20
C PRO A 13 25.77 -8.97 -14.50
N LEU A 14 24.53 -9.31 -14.10
CA LEU A 14 23.66 -8.43 -13.33
C LEU A 14 23.44 -9.03 -11.95
N ASP A 15 23.77 -8.27 -10.91
CA ASP A 15 23.36 -8.63 -9.54
C ASP A 15 21.86 -8.29 -9.36
N ALA A 16 21.02 -9.28 -9.62
CA ALA A 16 19.58 -9.14 -9.52
C ALA A 16 19.13 -8.85 -8.08
N ALA A 17 19.85 -9.35 -7.07
CA ALA A 17 19.50 -9.13 -5.68
C ALA A 17 19.78 -7.67 -5.27
N ALA A 18 20.94 -7.14 -5.64
CA ALA A 18 21.28 -5.74 -5.41
C ALA A 18 20.30 -4.81 -6.15
N LEU A 19 20.01 -5.09 -7.42
CA LEU A 19 19.06 -4.29 -8.19
C LEU A 19 17.65 -4.30 -7.59
N ALA A 20 17.18 -5.47 -7.13
CA ALA A 20 15.88 -5.58 -6.47
C ALA A 20 15.84 -4.83 -5.14
N HIS A 21 16.93 -4.89 -4.36
CA HIS A 21 17.06 -4.13 -3.13
C HIS A 21 16.99 -2.62 -3.41
N ASP A 22 17.82 -2.12 -4.33
CA ASP A 22 17.89 -0.69 -4.66
C ASP A 22 16.57 -0.17 -5.22
N PHE A 23 15.88 -0.98 -6.03
CA PHE A 23 14.54 -0.64 -6.51
C PHE A 23 13.55 -0.48 -5.35
N ASN A 24 13.50 -1.46 -4.44
CA ASN A 24 12.60 -1.40 -3.30
C ASN A 24 12.95 -0.23 -2.35
N GLN A 25 14.25 0.04 -2.17
CA GLN A 25 14.69 1.19 -1.37
C GLN A 25 14.26 2.51 -2.02
N ALA A 26 14.46 2.67 -3.32
CA ALA A 26 14.04 3.87 -4.05
C ALA A 26 12.52 4.11 -3.94
N VAL A 27 11.71 3.04 -3.99
CA VAL A 27 10.26 3.15 -3.76
C VAL A 27 9.95 3.59 -2.32
N SER A 28 10.66 3.03 -1.33
CA SER A 28 10.49 3.41 0.07
C SER A 28 10.85 4.88 0.32
N ASP A 29 11.97 5.34 -0.28
CA ASP A 29 12.47 6.72 -0.15
C ASP A 29 11.50 7.76 -0.71
N GLU A 30 10.65 7.37 -1.67
CA GLU A 30 9.57 8.20 -2.20
C GLU A 30 8.29 8.13 -1.35
N LEU A 31 7.86 6.93 -0.99
CA LEU A 31 6.56 6.73 -0.35
C LEU A 31 6.55 7.18 1.11
N VAL A 32 7.58 6.83 1.87
CA VAL A 32 7.59 7.08 3.31
C VAL A 32 7.60 8.56 3.65
N PRO A 33 8.47 9.41 3.07
CA PRO A 33 8.45 10.85 3.34
C PRO A 33 7.13 11.50 2.94
N ARG A 34 6.53 11.09 1.81
CA ARG A 34 5.24 11.62 1.34
C ARG A 34 4.10 11.25 2.27
N ALA A 35 4.07 10.02 2.77
CA ALA A 35 3.07 9.59 3.75
C ALA A 35 3.18 10.38 5.05
N MET A 36 4.40 10.58 5.56
CA MET A 36 4.67 11.35 6.76
C MET A 36 4.28 12.82 6.59
N GLU A 37 4.62 13.42 5.45
CA GLU A 37 4.28 14.80 5.15
C GLU A 37 2.77 14.98 4.99
N ALA A 38 2.07 14.07 4.33
CA ALA A 38 0.61 14.10 4.21
C ALA A 38 -0.06 14.03 5.59
N ALA A 39 0.43 13.17 6.48
CA ALA A 39 -0.06 13.08 7.85
C ALA A 39 0.17 14.40 8.61
N ARG A 40 1.36 14.98 8.50
CA ARG A 40 1.73 16.26 9.11
C ARG A 40 0.81 17.40 8.61
N LEU A 41 0.63 17.52 7.29
CA LEU A 41 -0.22 18.57 6.69
C LEU A 41 -1.69 18.44 7.10
N ARG A 42 -2.16 17.23 7.31
CA ARG A 42 -3.53 16.95 7.77
C ARG A 42 -3.69 16.93 9.30
N GLY A 43 -2.63 17.22 10.05
CA GLY A 43 -2.66 17.18 11.52
C GLY A 43 -2.99 15.80 12.10
N ARG A 44 -2.59 14.72 11.37
CA ARG A 44 -2.85 13.33 11.79
C ARG A 44 -1.60 12.73 12.40
N THR A 45 -1.78 12.01 13.51
CA THR A 45 -0.73 11.28 14.23
C THR A 45 -0.91 9.76 14.15
N CYS A 46 -1.70 9.31 13.19
CA CYS A 46 -1.99 7.91 12.95
C CYS A 46 -1.93 7.65 11.44
N ILE A 47 -1.18 6.62 11.05
CA ILE A 47 -1.08 6.15 9.67
C ILE A 47 -1.53 4.70 9.64
N ALA A 48 -2.34 4.34 8.67
CA ALA A 48 -2.66 2.97 8.33
C ALA A 48 -2.20 2.69 6.91
N ALA A 49 -1.47 1.60 6.69
CA ALA A 49 -1.05 1.18 5.37
C ALA A 49 -1.47 -0.28 5.13
N ALA A 50 -2.12 -0.52 4.00
CA ALA A 50 -2.66 -1.82 3.61
C ALA A 50 -2.43 -2.06 2.12
N GLY A 51 -2.83 -3.24 1.63
CA GLY A 51 -2.67 -3.65 0.25
C GLY A 51 -1.32 -4.32 -0.02
N GLY A 52 -1.13 -4.81 -1.25
CA GLY A 52 0.04 -5.62 -1.63
C GLY A 52 1.38 -4.94 -1.40
N VAL A 53 1.49 -3.64 -1.63
CA VAL A 53 2.72 -2.88 -1.39
C VAL A 53 3.07 -2.82 0.09
N ALA A 54 2.09 -2.84 0.99
CA ALA A 54 2.31 -2.89 2.43
C ALA A 54 2.90 -4.24 2.93
N ALA A 55 3.01 -5.25 2.07
CA ALA A 55 3.73 -6.48 2.35
C ALA A 55 5.26 -6.34 2.18
N ASN A 56 5.72 -5.29 1.49
CA ASN A 56 7.15 -5.06 1.27
C ASN A 56 7.85 -4.76 2.59
N THR A 57 8.84 -5.59 2.94
CA THR A 57 9.53 -5.53 4.24
C THR A 57 10.35 -4.26 4.43
N ILE A 58 10.94 -3.71 3.37
CA ILE A 58 11.70 -2.45 3.40
C ILE A 58 10.76 -1.30 3.72
N ILE A 59 9.67 -1.17 2.97
CA ILE A 59 8.67 -0.11 3.16
C ILE A 59 8.05 -0.19 4.57
N ARG A 60 7.69 -1.38 5.04
CA ARG A 60 7.16 -1.59 6.40
C ARG A 60 8.15 -1.10 7.47
N SER A 61 9.40 -1.51 7.35
CA SER A 61 10.46 -1.16 8.29
C SER A 61 10.73 0.35 8.31
N ASP A 62 10.81 0.97 7.14
CA ASP A 62 11.09 2.40 7.01
C ASP A 62 9.93 3.25 7.52
N LEU A 63 8.70 2.87 7.18
CA LEU A 63 7.50 3.54 7.66
C LEU A 63 7.36 3.42 9.18
N GLN A 64 7.65 2.23 9.75
CA GLN A 64 7.67 2.05 11.21
C GLN A 64 8.68 2.97 11.87
N ARG A 65 9.94 2.97 11.37
CA ARG A 65 10.99 3.85 11.89
C ARG A 65 10.63 5.34 11.79
N ALA A 66 9.98 5.74 10.69
CA ALA A 66 9.55 7.13 10.51
C ALA A 66 8.44 7.51 11.50
N CYS A 67 7.46 6.63 11.69
CA CYS A 67 6.39 6.83 12.66
C CYS A 67 6.91 6.89 14.10
N ASP A 68 7.81 5.98 14.47
CA ASP A 68 8.41 5.95 15.80
C ASP A 68 9.16 7.24 16.11
N ARG A 69 9.96 7.76 15.16
CA ARG A 69 10.66 9.03 15.30
C ARG A 69 9.72 10.24 15.45
N ALA A 70 8.57 10.19 14.80
CA ALA A 70 7.59 11.27 14.84
C ALA A 70 6.59 11.14 15.99
N GLY A 71 6.60 10.04 16.75
CA GLY A 71 5.60 9.73 17.76
C GLY A 71 4.23 9.41 17.17
N TYR A 72 4.17 8.92 15.94
CA TYR A 72 2.92 8.54 15.26
C TYR A 72 2.61 7.07 15.48
N ARG A 73 1.32 6.74 15.49
CA ARG A 73 0.86 5.34 15.50
C ARG A 73 0.79 4.80 14.08
N LEU A 74 1.34 3.61 13.86
CA LEU A 74 1.27 2.89 12.61
C LEU A 74 0.42 1.63 12.76
N TYR A 75 -0.50 1.43 11.83
CA TYR A 75 -1.28 0.21 11.69
C TYR A 75 -0.93 -0.48 10.38
N LEU A 76 -0.47 -1.72 10.50
CA LEU A 76 -0.13 -2.59 9.37
C LEU A 76 -0.84 -3.93 9.56
N PRO A 77 -1.51 -4.48 8.55
CA PRO A 77 -2.10 -5.81 8.65
C PRO A 77 -1.00 -6.88 8.72
N PRO A 78 -1.30 -8.07 9.24
CA PRO A 78 -0.47 -9.25 9.03
C PRO A 78 -0.19 -9.47 7.54
N LEU A 79 0.98 -10.03 7.21
CA LEU A 79 1.39 -10.23 5.80
C LEU A 79 0.36 -11.05 5.00
N SER A 80 -0.27 -12.04 5.65
CA SER A 80 -1.30 -12.87 5.04
C SER A 80 -2.58 -12.12 4.64
N LEU A 81 -2.78 -10.92 5.17
CA LEU A 81 -3.94 -10.06 4.86
C LEU A 81 -3.59 -8.83 4.01
N CYS A 82 -2.34 -8.72 3.54
CA CYS A 82 -1.93 -7.61 2.67
C CYS A 82 -2.43 -7.76 1.23
N GLY A 83 -2.58 -8.99 0.74
CA GLY A 83 -3.17 -9.26 -0.58
C GLY A 83 -4.69 -9.31 -0.54
N ASP A 84 -5.30 -9.51 -1.69
CA ASP A 84 -6.73 -9.70 -1.80
C ASP A 84 -7.18 -10.93 -0.99
N ASN A 85 -8.20 -10.74 -0.16
CA ASN A 85 -8.72 -11.81 0.67
C ASN A 85 -10.20 -11.60 0.99
N GLY A 86 -10.93 -12.70 1.17
CA GLY A 86 -12.35 -12.67 1.48
C GLY A 86 -12.69 -12.04 2.83
N ALA A 87 -11.75 -12.05 3.79
CA ALA A 87 -12.00 -11.51 5.13
C ALA A 87 -12.17 -9.98 5.09
N MET A 88 -11.38 -9.26 4.28
CA MET A 88 -11.52 -7.81 4.16
C MET A 88 -12.85 -7.42 3.49
N ILE A 89 -13.28 -8.19 2.48
CA ILE A 89 -14.55 -7.96 1.79
C ILE A 89 -15.73 -8.28 2.73
N GLY A 90 -15.64 -9.39 3.47
CA GLY A 90 -16.66 -9.75 4.47
C GLY A 90 -16.76 -8.71 5.60
N ALA A 91 -15.64 -8.19 6.08
CA ALA A 91 -15.62 -7.16 7.09
C ALA A 91 -16.25 -5.85 6.57
N GLN A 92 -15.88 -5.41 5.36
CA GLN A 92 -16.48 -4.23 4.74
C GLN A 92 -18.00 -4.41 4.56
N GLY A 93 -18.42 -5.54 4.01
CA GLY A 93 -19.85 -5.86 3.83
C GLY A 93 -20.62 -5.86 5.14
N TYR A 94 -20.03 -6.34 6.23
CA TYR A 94 -20.63 -6.30 7.55
C TYR A 94 -20.84 -4.86 8.05
N TYR A 95 -19.84 -3.99 7.93
CA TYR A 95 -19.98 -2.59 8.34
C TYR A 95 -20.96 -1.81 7.46
N GLU A 96 -21.00 -2.09 6.15
CA GLU A 96 -22.02 -1.52 5.25
C GLU A 96 -23.43 -1.95 5.67
N TYR A 97 -23.59 -3.23 6.00
CA TYR A 97 -24.86 -3.76 6.50
C TYR A 97 -25.30 -3.06 7.80
N LEU A 98 -24.40 -2.90 8.78
CA LEU A 98 -24.69 -2.17 10.03
C LEU A 98 -25.04 -0.71 9.80
N ALA A 99 -24.42 -0.07 8.80
CA ALA A 99 -24.73 1.30 8.40
C ALA A 99 -26.06 1.43 7.62
N GLY A 100 -26.77 0.31 7.40
CA GLY A 100 -28.02 0.29 6.63
C GLY A 100 -27.86 0.41 5.13
N ARG A 101 -26.64 0.42 4.63
CA ARG A 101 -26.34 0.50 3.19
C ARG A 101 -26.55 -0.86 2.55
N ARG A 102 -27.51 -0.93 1.64
CA ARG A 102 -27.86 -2.16 0.92
C ARG A 102 -28.11 -1.80 -0.54
N ALA A 103 -27.53 -2.59 -1.42
CA ALA A 103 -27.80 -2.47 -2.85
C ALA A 103 -29.13 -3.14 -3.23
N GLY A 104 -29.76 -2.65 -4.27
CA GLY A 104 -30.89 -3.29 -4.93
C GLY A 104 -30.47 -4.37 -5.92
N LEU A 105 -31.42 -4.84 -6.69
CA LEU A 105 -31.19 -5.84 -7.76
C LEU A 105 -30.48 -5.24 -8.98
N ASP A 106 -30.31 -3.94 -9.02
CA ASP A 106 -29.59 -3.15 -10.02
C ASP A 106 -28.10 -2.99 -9.72
N LEU A 107 -27.62 -3.61 -8.62
CA LEU A 107 -26.19 -3.60 -8.29
C LEU A 107 -25.34 -4.08 -9.46
N ASN A 108 -24.38 -3.24 -9.85
CA ASN A 108 -23.43 -3.56 -10.91
C ASN A 108 -21.99 -3.48 -10.39
N ALA A 109 -21.07 -4.14 -11.12
CA ALA A 109 -19.63 -4.06 -10.84
C ALA A 109 -19.00 -3.02 -11.78
N TYR A 110 -18.13 -2.20 -11.21
CA TYR A 110 -17.35 -1.20 -11.96
C TYR A 110 -15.87 -1.57 -11.90
N ALA A 111 -15.22 -1.66 -13.05
CA ALA A 111 -13.78 -1.99 -13.11
C ALA A 111 -12.90 -0.82 -12.67
N THR A 112 -13.39 0.41 -12.81
CA THR A 112 -12.68 1.63 -12.43
C THR A 112 -13.68 2.62 -11.83
N MET A 113 -13.29 3.26 -10.74
CA MET A 113 -14.09 4.27 -10.06
C MET A 113 -13.16 5.37 -9.56
N GLU A 114 -13.58 6.63 -9.67
CA GLU A 114 -12.83 7.75 -9.10
C GLU A 114 -12.90 7.70 -7.57
N LEU A 115 -11.83 8.15 -6.89
CA LEU A 115 -11.78 8.12 -5.42
C LEU A 115 -12.90 8.94 -4.77
N ASP A 116 -13.30 10.03 -5.41
CA ASP A 116 -14.37 10.91 -4.90
C ASP A 116 -15.74 10.24 -4.97
N ASP A 117 -15.95 9.29 -5.87
CA ASP A 117 -17.20 8.54 -6.02
C ASP A 117 -17.38 7.47 -4.93
N LEU A 118 -16.32 7.15 -4.17
CA LEU A 118 -16.36 6.13 -3.10
C LEU A 118 -17.00 6.65 -1.79
N PHE A 119 -17.20 7.95 -1.65
CA PHE A 119 -17.63 8.57 -0.38
C PHE A 119 -19.04 9.17 -0.42
N TYR A 120 -19.81 8.91 -1.48
CA TYR A 120 -21.19 9.40 -1.64
C TYR A 120 -22.20 8.29 -1.81
#